data_253be754935f64b5c118e7299e93d67e
#
_entry.id   253be754935f64b5c118e7299e93d67e
#
_cell.length_a   1.000
_cell.length_b   1.000
_cell.length_c   1.000
_cell.angle_alpha   90.00
_cell.angle_beta   90.00
_cell.angle_gamma   90.00
#
_symmetry.space_group_name_H-M   'P 1'
#
loop_
_entity.id
_entity.type
_entity.pdbx_description
1 polymer ?
#
loop_
_entity_poly.entity_id
_entity_poly.type
_entity_poly.pdbx_seq_one_letter_code
_entity_poly.pdbx_strand_id
1 'polypeptide(L)'
;MVAILVPVAALFLSFGILLAGNGLQGTLLPVRAGLEGFSPFAIGVMGAAFYLGYILACFWAPRVVARVGHIRSFTVFGTIASAAQLMHVVWVEPASWWVLRFITGACLCGLYMVMESWINERAGREHRGQILSIYQIVNLGAVTIGQLLLNLYEPAGFQLFVVGSVLVSVALVPVALTRTTAPQPLQQVQIRIPRVYSISPVGMIACLTVGLVNGAVWTIVPVFAQAELTSIAELSLFMSLLIIGGAVFQWPLGRWSDLVDRRWVIIVICLGGVASGLAMTVFGEVSQTILFVLAFIYGGFSFSLYAIAIAHANDQANPEDFVEIASTLILVFSIGAVIGPLLASAIVELTTPTAFFAYSAVIHLLTAAFAFYRMQQRAATPTEDKDDFIPVPRASPEVITIDPRGPDAEDTAEQDQPADQGA
;
A
#
# COMPACT_ATOMS: atom_id res chain seq x y z
N MET A 1 13.35 -11.93 -21.51
CA MET A 1 13.19 -10.74 -20.67
C MET A 1 12.91 -9.47 -21.49
N VAL A 2 13.73 -9.07 -22.48
CA VAL A 2 13.49 -7.85 -23.29
C VAL A 2 12.17 -7.92 -24.06
N ALA A 3 11.82 -9.05 -24.67
CA ALA A 3 10.57 -9.23 -25.43
C ALA A 3 9.30 -9.10 -24.55
N ILE A 4 9.40 -9.39 -23.25
CA ILE A 4 8.29 -9.29 -22.29
C ILE A 4 8.14 -7.84 -21.79
N LEU A 5 9.25 -7.13 -21.63
CA LEU A 5 9.26 -5.77 -21.06
C LEU A 5 8.83 -4.70 -22.07
N VAL A 6 9.15 -4.85 -23.36
CA VAL A 6 8.83 -3.84 -24.38
C VAL A 6 7.33 -3.48 -24.43
N PRO A 7 6.38 -4.45 -24.40
CA PRO A 7 4.94 -4.13 -24.43
C PRO A 7 4.42 -3.41 -23.17
N VAL A 8 5.10 -3.57 -22.03
CA VAL A 8 4.68 -3.00 -20.73
C VAL A 8 5.58 -1.87 -20.25
N ALA A 9 6.70 -1.59 -20.93
CA ALA A 9 7.68 -0.59 -20.49
C ALA A 9 7.07 0.81 -20.33
N ALA A 10 6.23 1.24 -21.28
CA ALA A 10 5.54 2.52 -21.19
C ALA A 10 4.59 2.61 -19.99
N LEU A 11 3.93 1.49 -19.65
CA LEU A 11 3.05 1.39 -18.48
C LEU A 11 3.87 1.47 -17.18
N PHE A 12 4.98 0.71 -17.08
CA PHE A 12 5.86 0.78 -15.91
C PHE A 12 6.53 2.14 -15.76
N LEU A 13 6.91 2.80 -16.86
CA LEU A 13 7.45 4.16 -16.81
C LEU A 13 6.39 5.15 -16.29
N SER A 14 5.19 5.11 -16.85
CA SER A 14 4.05 5.91 -16.40
C SER A 14 3.76 5.69 -14.92
N PHE A 15 3.68 4.43 -14.51
CA PHE A 15 3.42 4.03 -13.13
C PHE A 15 4.54 4.49 -12.18
N GLY A 16 5.80 4.31 -12.56
CA GLY A 16 6.95 4.77 -11.77
C GLY A 16 6.95 6.29 -11.56
N ILE A 17 6.69 7.07 -12.61
CA ILE A 17 6.59 8.54 -12.52
C ILE A 17 5.41 8.94 -11.60
N LEU A 18 4.24 8.30 -11.76
CA LEU A 18 3.07 8.54 -10.91
C LEU A 18 3.38 8.28 -9.44
N LEU A 19 4.02 7.14 -9.16
CA LEU A 19 4.35 6.73 -7.80
C LEU A 19 5.47 7.57 -7.17
N ALA A 20 6.40 8.08 -7.94
CA ALA A 20 7.37 9.06 -7.45
C ALA A 20 6.68 10.35 -6.99
N GLY A 21 5.71 10.85 -7.78
CA GLY A 21 4.87 11.99 -7.38
C GLY A 21 4.05 11.70 -6.11
N ASN A 22 3.45 10.50 -6.00
CA ASN A 22 2.70 10.09 -4.82
C ASN A 22 3.61 9.90 -3.59
N GLY A 23 4.82 9.33 -3.78
CA GLY A 23 5.81 9.17 -2.72
C GLY A 23 6.27 10.52 -2.16
N LEU A 24 6.56 11.49 -3.04
CA LEU A 24 6.86 12.86 -2.64
C LEU A 24 5.70 13.46 -1.81
N GLN A 25 4.47 13.37 -2.31
CA GLN A 25 3.28 13.91 -1.65
C GLN A 25 3.04 13.26 -0.29
N GLY A 26 3.30 11.95 -0.16
CA GLY A 26 3.10 11.20 1.08
C GLY A 26 3.85 11.76 2.28
N THR A 27 5.06 12.29 2.07
CA THR A 27 5.88 12.91 3.14
C THR A 27 5.79 14.43 3.13
N LEU A 28 5.70 15.06 1.95
CA LEU A 28 5.58 16.51 1.85
C LEU A 28 4.38 17.06 2.63
N LEU A 29 3.22 16.43 2.51
CA LEU A 29 1.99 16.95 3.12
C LEU A 29 2.02 16.94 4.65
N PRO A 30 2.38 15.84 5.35
CA PRO A 30 2.54 15.89 6.81
C PRO A 30 3.60 16.89 7.27
N VAL A 31 4.75 16.96 6.58
CA VAL A 31 5.82 17.91 6.91
C VAL A 31 5.34 19.35 6.75
N ARG A 32 4.72 19.66 5.62
CA ARG A 32 4.17 21.00 5.38
C ARG A 32 3.05 21.35 6.35
N ALA A 33 2.15 20.42 6.66
CA ALA A 33 1.10 20.63 7.65
C ALA A 33 1.67 20.98 9.04
N GLY A 34 2.75 20.29 9.44
CA GLY A 34 3.48 20.64 10.67
C GLY A 34 4.06 22.06 10.63
N LEU A 35 4.66 22.49 9.50
CA LEU A 35 5.17 23.86 9.32
C LEU A 35 4.07 24.92 9.33
N GLU A 36 2.85 24.57 8.88
CA GLU A 36 1.68 25.46 8.94
C GLU A 36 0.97 25.45 10.32
N GLY A 37 1.51 24.67 11.28
CA GLY A 37 0.97 24.61 12.64
C GLY A 37 -0.30 23.76 12.77
N PHE A 38 -0.54 22.84 11.86
CA PHE A 38 -1.64 21.88 12.03
C PHE A 38 -1.36 20.94 13.20
N SER A 39 -2.38 20.66 14.01
CA SER A 39 -2.22 19.70 15.10
C SER A 39 -1.93 18.29 14.59
N PRO A 40 -1.25 17.44 15.36
CA PRO A 40 -1.04 16.03 15.01
C PRO A 40 -2.35 15.32 14.65
N PHE A 41 -3.43 15.60 15.36
CA PHE A 41 -4.75 15.02 15.05
C PHE A 41 -5.28 15.48 13.69
N ALA A 42 -5.13 16.76 13.35
CA ALA A 42 -5.52 17.27 12.04
C ALA A 42 -4.74 16.58 10.89
N ILE A 43 -3.45 16.30 11.10
CA ILE A 43 -2.62 15.53 10.18
C ILE A 43 -3.09 14.06 10.09
N GLY A 44 -3.48 13.47 11.23
CA GLY A 44 -4.07 12.13 11.26
C GLY A 44 -5.38 12.03 10.46
N VAL A 45 -6.28 13.01 10.60
CA VAL A 45 -7.52 13.10 9.81
C VAL A 45 -7.21 13.21 8.32
N MET A 46 -6.17 13.93 7.93
CA MET A 46 -5.72 14.02 6.54
C MET A 46 -5.32 12.65 5.96
N GLY A 47 -4.63 11.81 6.73
CA GLY A 47 -4.31 10.43 6.35
C GLY A 47 -5.55 9.54 6.28
N ALA A 48 -6.43 9.63 7.27
CA ALA A 48 -7.70 8.90 7.28
C ALA A 48 -8.59 9.27 6.09
N ALA A 49 -8.68 10.54 5.73
CA ALA A 49 -9.43 11.04 4.59
C ALA A 49 -8.91 10.45 3.26
N PHE A 50 -7.59 10.35 3.12
CA PHE A 50 -6.98 9.71 1.94
C PHE A 50 -7.44 8.26 1.79
N TYR A 51 -7.32 7.44 2.84
CA TYR A 51 -7.72 6.04 2.78
C TYR A 51 -9.23 5.87 2.68
N LEU A 52 -10.02 6.78 3.24
CA LEU A 52 -11.48 6.77 3.06
C LEU A 52 -11.86 7.02 1.60
N GLY A 53 -11.22 7.99 0.94
CA GLY A 53 -11.38 8.22 -0.50
C GLY A 53 -10.97 7.00 -1.31
N TYR A 54 -9.85 6.37 -0.95
CA TYR A 54 -9.35 5.15 -1.59
C TYR A 54 -10.35 3.99 -1.50
N ILE A 55 -10.87 3.69 -0.31
CA ILE A 55 -11.89 2.64 -0.11
C ILE A 55 -13.13 2.90 -0.95
N LEU A 56 -13.68 4.09 -0.87
CA LEU A 56 -14.92 4.39 -1.58
C LEU A 56 -14.75 4.30 -3.09
N ALA A 57 -13.56 4.64 -3.61
CA ALA A 57 -13.25 4.50 -5.02
C ALA A 57 -13.20 3.02 -5.47
N CYS A 58 -12.84 2.07 -4.63
CA CYS A 58 -12.91 0.64 -4.96
C CYS A 58 -14.30 0.20 -5.44
N PHE A 59 -15.36 0.86 -4.98
CA PHE A 59 -16.74 0.51 -5.34
C PHE A 59 -17.27 1.21 -6.60
N TRP A 60 -16.81 2.44 -6.88
CA TRP A 60 -17.36 3.20 -8.01
C TRP A 60 -16.40 3.35 -9.19
N ALA A 61 -15.06 3.30 -8.96
CA ALA A 61 -14.11 3.45 -10.05
C ALA A 61 -14.25 2.38 -11.14
N PRO A 62 -14.48 1.07 -10.82
CA PRO A 62 -14.74 0.08 -11.86
C PRO A 62 -15.91 0.45 -12.78
N ARG A 63 -16.99 1.03 -12.24
CA ARG A 63 -18.14 1.47 -13.04
C ARG A 63 -17.79 2.63 -13.96
N VAL A 64 -16.94 3.57 -13.49
CA VAL A 64 -16.46 4.67 -14.33
C VAL A 64 -15.59 4.13 -15.46
N VAL A 65 -14.63 3.23 -15.14
CA VAL A 65 -13.74 2.63 -16.14
C VAL A 65 -14.53 1.84 -17.18
N ALA A 66 -15.52 1.05 -16.75
CA ALA A 66 -16.38 0.30 -17.67
C ALA A 66 -17.18 1.22 -18.61
N ARG A 67 -17.62 2.39 -18.12
CA ARG A 67 -18.43 3.33 -18.90
C ARG A 67 -17.64 4.18 -19.90
N VAL A 68 -16.46 4.67 -19.50
CA VAL A 68 -15.70 5.64 -20.32
C VAL A 68 -14.41 5.07 -20.90
N GLY A 69 -13.98 3.89 -20.45
CA GLY A 69 -12.77 3.20 -20.89
C GLY A 69 -11.54 3.57 -20.07
N HIS A 70 -10.52 2.71 -20.12
CA HIS A 70 -9.31 2.78 -19.29
C HIS A 70 -8.51 4.07 -19.49
N ILE A 71 -8.19 4.44 -20.75
CA ILE A 71 -7.36 5.63 -21.06
C ILE A 71 -8.03 6.91 -20.55
N ARG A 72 -9.33 7.07 -20.82
CA ARG A 72 -10.06 8.27 -20.39
C ARG A 72 -10.16 8.34 -18.86
N SER A 73 -10.45 7.22 -18.19
CA SER A 73 -10.50 7.15 -16.73
C SER A 73 -9.14 7.51 -16.12
N PHE A 74 -8.05 6.93 -16.65
CA PHE A 74 -6.68 7.24 -16.22
C PHE A 74 -6.38 8.73 -16.34
N THR A 75 -6.70 9.33 -17.48
CA THR A 75 -6.50 10.76 -17.71
C THR A 75 -7.34 11.62 -16.74
N VAL A 76 -8.60 11.29 -16.54
CA VAL A 76 -9.48 12.04 -15.62
C VAL A 76 -8.96 11.97 -14.19
N PHE A 77 -8.67 10.75 -13.68
CA PHE A 77 -8.16 10.57 -12.31
C PHE A 77 -6.82 11.29 -12.11
N GLY A 78 -5.90 11.16 -13.06
CA GLY A 78 -4.59 11.83 -12.98
C GLY A 78 -4.70 13.35 -13.04
N THR A 79 -5.56 13.89 -13.88
CA THR A 79 -5.79 15.35 -13.98
C THR A 79 -6.36 15.90 -12.68
N ILE A 80 -7.37 15.22 -12.09
CA ILE A 80 -7.96 15.62 -10.80
C ILE A 80 -6.92 15.53 -9.69
N ALA A 81 -6.13 14.44 -9.63
CA ALA A 81 -5.08 14.28 -8.64
C ALA A 81 -4.00 15.36 -8.74
N SER A 82 -3.55 15.68 -9.97
CA SER A 82 -2.59 16.76 -10.24
C SER A 82 -3.13 18.13 -9.80
N ALA A 83 -4.36 18.45 -10.15
CA ALA A 83 -5.00 19.70 -9.74
C ALA A 83 -5.17 19.79 -8.22
N ALA A 84 -5.66 18.71 -7.58
CA ALA A 84 -5.82 18.65 -6.12
C ALA A 84 -4.48 18.86 -5.40
N GLN A 85 -3.37 18.36 -5.95
CA GLN A 85 -2.05 18.58 -5.37
C GLN A 85 -1.66 20.06 -5.34
N LEU A 86 -1.92 20.81 -6.41
CA LEU A 86 -1.68 22.26 -6.45
C LEU A 86 -2.60 23.03 -5.52
N MET A 87 -3.85 22.57 -5.35
CA MET A 87 -4.81 23.26 -4.49
C MET A 87 -4.43 23.25 -3.00
N HIS A 88 -3.56 22.32 -2.55
CA HIS A 88 -3.03 22.35 -1.18
C HIS A 88 -2.22 23.62 -0.89
N VAL A 89 -1.60 24.24 -1.90
CA VAL A 89 -0.85 25.50 -1.73
C VAL A 89 -1.78 26.71 -1.69
N VAL A 90 -2.92 26.61 -2.37
CA VAL A 90 -3.88 27.72 -2.48
C VAL A 90 -4.77 27.80 -1.24
N TRP A 91 -5.18 26.66 -0.72
CA TRP A 91 -6.07 26.58 0.45
C TRP A 91 -5.35 25.88 1.61
N VAL A 92 -4.63 26.68 2.39
CA VAL A 92 -3.82 26.18 3.51
C VAL A 92 -4.67 26.17 4.79
N GLU A 93 -5.65 25.27 4.83
CA GLU A 93 -6.52 25.01 5.97
C GLU A 93 -6.74 23.51 6.18
N PRO A 94 -6.83 23.00 7.42
CA PRO A 94 -7.02 21.59 7.69
C PRO A 94 -8.21 20.97 6.95
N ALA A 95 -9.39 21.60 6.98
CA ALA A 95 -10.59 21.09 6.34
C ALA A 95 -10.46 20.98 4.81
N SER A 96 -9.84 21.96 4.17
CA SER A 96 -9.55 21.92 2.73
C SER A 96 -8.60 20.78 2.40
N TRP A 97 -7.57 20.55 3.20
CA TRP A 97 -6.62 19.48 3.01
C TRP A 97 -7.24 18.10 3.22
N TRP A 98 -8.18 17.94 4.12
CA TRP A 98 -8.93 16.69 4.28
C TRP A 98 -9.73 16.34 3.03
N VAL A 99 -10.44 17.32 2.44
CA VAL A 99 -11.19 17.14 1.20
C VAL A 99 -10.26 16.82 0.03
N LEU A 100 -9.15 17.54 -0.13
CA LEU A 100 -8.17 17.32 -1.18
C LEU A 100 -7.51 15.94 -1.05
N ARG A 101 -7.21 15.49 0.17
CA ARG A 101 -6.67 14.16 0.43
C ARG A 101 -7.68 13.06 0.13
N PHE A 102 -8.94 13.25 0.46
CA PHE A 102 -10.01 12.34 0.07
C PHE A 102 -10.09 12.19 -1.46
N ILE A 103 -10.07 13.29 -2.18
CA ILE A 103 -10.08 13.31 -3.65
C ILE A 103 -8.83 12.61 -4.21
N THR A 104 -7.64 12.92 -3.71
CA THR A 104 -6.40 12.30 -4.20
C THR A 104 -6.35 10.81 -3.91
N GLY A 105 -6.85 10.37 -2.73
CA GLY A 105 -6.98 8.95 -2.41
C GLY A 105 -7.90 8.21 -3.36
N ALA A 106 -9.07 8.80 -3.67
CA ALA A 106 -10.03 8.24 -4.62
C ALA A 106 -9.45 8.15 -6.04
N CYS A 107 -8.77 9.20 -6.50
CA CYS A 107 -8.11 9.20 -7.81
C CYS A 107 -6.99 8.16 -7.88
N LEU A 108 -6.17 8.03 -6.83
CA LEU A 108 -5.06 7.09 -6.82
C LEU A 108 -5.55 5.64 -6.89
N CYS A 109 -6.62 5.29 -6.18
CA CYS A 109 -7.24 3.97 -6.29
C CYS A 109 -7.64 3.66 -7.75
N GLY A 110 -8.33 4.59 -8.41
CA GLY A 110 -8.71 4.43 -9.81
C GLY A 110 -7.52 4.32 -10.76
N LEU A 111 -6.44 5.07 -10.51
CA LEU A 111 -5.19 4.99 -11.28
C LEU A 111 -4.51 3.62 -11.11
N TYR A 112 -4.44 3.09 -9.89
CA TYR A 112 -3.93 1.75 -9.62
C TYR A 112 -4.74 0.68 -10.36
N MET A 113 -6.06 0.69 -10.22
CA MET A 113 -6.93 -0.28 -10.88
C MET A 113 -6.73 -0.31 -12.39
N VAL A 114 -6.68 0.86 -13.03
CA VAL A 114 -6.47 0.96 -14.49
C VAL A 114 -5.10 0.42 -14.88
N MET A 115 -4.04 0.76 -14.13
CA MET A 115 -2.68 0.30 -14.42
C MET A 115 -2.54 -1.21 -14.24
N GLU A 116 -3.10 -1.75 -13.16
CA GLU A 116 -3.04 -3.17 -12.85
C GLU A 116 -3.82 -4.00 -13.87
N SER A 117 -4.99 -3.54 -14.29
CA SER A 117 -5.76 -4.18 -15.36
C SER A 117 -4.95 -4.24 -16.68
N TRP A 118 -4.25 -3.17 -17.06
CA TRP A 118 -3.40 -3.20 -18.26
C TRP A 118 -2.18 -4.10 -18.12
N ILE A 119 -1.55 -4.10 -16.96
CA ILE A 119 -0.40 -4.97 -16.68
C ILE A 119 -0.86 -6.43 -16.77
N ASN A 120 -2.01 -6.76 -16.20
CA ASN A 120 -2.57 -8.11 -16.25
C ASN A 120 -2.85 -8.58 -17.67
N GLU A 121 -3.51 -7.77 -18.48
CA GLU A 121 -3.82 -8.10 -19.89
C GLU A 121 -2.56 -8.36 -20.72
N ARG A 122 -1.45 -7.68 -20.37
CA ARG A 122 -0.17 -7.81 -21.07
C ARG A 122 0.73 -8.89 -20.51
N ALA A 123 0.48 -9.32 -19.28
CA ALA A 123 1.20 -10.38 -18.61
C ALA A 123 0.69 -11.73 -19.11
N GLY A 124 1.29 -12.30 -20.14
CA GLY A 124 1.02 -13.71 -20.48
C GLY A 124 1.18 -14.62 -19.26
N ARG A 125 0.38 -15.68 -19.14
CA ARG A 125 0.34 -16.61 -17.98
C ARG A 125 1.73 -17.03 -17.48
N GLU A 126 2.64 -17.38 -18.37
CA GLU A 126 4.00 -17.84 -18.06
C GLU A 126 4.87 -16.78 -17.38
N HIS A 127 4.48 -15.51 -17.44
CA HIS A 127 5.32 -14.37 -17.00
C HIS A 127 4.70 -13.54 -15.88
N ARG A 128 3.51 -13.89 -15.38
CA ARG A 128 2.81 -13.13 -14.31
C ARG A 128 3.68 -12.90 -13.09
N GLY A 129 4.35 -13.95 -12.58
CA GLY A 129 5.23 -13.82 -11.41
C GLY A 129 6.42 -12.88 -11.62
N GLN A 130 7.02 -12.89 -12.83
CA GLN A 130 8.12 -11.97 -13.18
C GLN A 130 7.61 -10.53 -13.28
N ILE A 131 6.46 -10.32 -13.90
CA ILE A 131 5.83 -9.00 -14.05
C ILE A 131 5.42 -8.44 -12.70
N LEU A 132 4.85 -9.25 -11.81
CA LEU A 132 4.51 -8.85 -10.44
C LEU A 132 5.75 -8.46 -9.63
N SER A 133 6.86 -9.20 -9.79
CA SER A 133 8.14 -8.85 -9.16
C SER A 133 8.67 -7.50 -9.67
N ILE A 134 8.62 -7.25 -10.98
CA ILE A 134 9.02 -5.96 -11.58
C ILE A 134 8.09 -4.85 -11.10
N TYR A 135 6.79 -5.09 -11.06
CA TYR A 135 5.79 -4.17 -10.53
C TYR A 135 6.13 -3.73 -9.09
N GLN A 136 6.48 -4.70 -8.23
CA GLN A 136 6.86 -4.41 -6.85
C GLN A 136 8.17 -3.61 -6.75
N ILE A 137 9.17 -3.93 -7.57
CA ILE A 137 10.44 -3.17 -7.63
C ILE A 137 10.18 -1.73 -8.08
N VAL A 138 9.36 -1.55 -9.13
CA VAL A 138 9.00 -0.21 -9.63
C VAL A 138 8.22 0.57 -8.56
N ASN A 139 7.27 -0.10 -7.88
CA ASN A 139 6.48 0.51 -6.80
C ASN A 139 7.39 1.04 -5.69
N LEU A 140 8.18 0.17 -5.06
CA LEU A 140 9.03 0.55 -3.93
C LEU A 140 10.15 1.52 -4.34
N GLY A 141 10.76 1.30 -5.52
CA GLY A 141 11.81 2.17 -6.05
C GLY A 141 11.28 3.58 -6.36
N ALA A 142 10.13 3.68 -7.00
CA ALA A 142 9.52 4.96 -7.35
C ALA A 142 9.09 5.75 -6.10
N VAL A 143 8.47 5.08 -5.11
CA VAL A 143 8.11 5.73 -3.84
C VAL A 143 9.37 6.20 -3.10
N THR A 144 10.45 5.41 -3.10
CA THR A 144 11.74 5.82 -2.52
C THR A 144 12.33 7.03 -3.24
N ILE A 145 12.30 7.05 -4.58
CA ILE A 145 12.70 8.23 -5.36
C ILE A 145 11.85 9.44 -4.95
N GLY A 146 10.54 9.25 -4.78
CA GLY A 146 9.64 10.30 -4.31
C GLY A 146 10.07 10.92 -2.98
N GLN A 147 10.56 10.10 -2.02
CA GLN A 147 11.11 10.62 -0.76
C GLN A 147 12.35 11.50 -1.02
N LEU A 148 13.24 11.07 -1.90
CA LEU A 148 14.46 11.81 -2.20
C LEU A 148 14.19 13.14 -2.94
N LEU A 149 13.10 13.24 -3.72
CA LEU A 149 12.67 14.48 -4.36
C LEU A 149 12.33 15.59 -3.36
N LEU A 150 12.04 15.25 -2.10
CA LEU A 150 11.81 16.24 -1.04
C LEU A 150 13.02 17.19 -0.85
N ASN A 151 14.22 16.74 -1.23
CA ASN A 151 15.46 17.53 -1.14
C ASN A 151 15.63 18.59 -2.24
N LEU A 152 14.77 18.63 -3.26
CA LEU A 152 14.91 19.56 -4.37
C LEU A 152 14.63 21.02 -3.96
N TYR A 153 13.68 21.22 -3.05
CA TYR A 153 13.25 22.54 -2.59
C TYR A 153 12.79 22.48 -1.14
N GLU A 154 12.75 23.67 -0.50
CA GLU A 154 12.21 23.80 0.86
C GLU A 154 10.73 23.43 0.91
N PRO A 155 10.29 22.55 1.87
CA PRO A 155 8.89 22.15 2.00
C PRO A 155 7.94 23.32 2.33
N ALA A 156 8.46 24.41 2.89
CA ALA A 156 7.71 25.63 3.14
C ALA A 156 7.28 26.35 1.86
N GLY A 157 7.96 26.11 0.73
CA GLY A 157 7.64 26.67 -0.57
C GLY A 157 6.53 25.93 -1.31
N PHE A 158 6.19 26.44 -2.49
CA PHE A 158 5.21 25.85 -3.39
C PHE A 158 5.83 24.88 -4.41
N GLN A 159 7.13 24.92 -4.59
CA GLN A 159 7.84 24.25 -5.69
C GLN A 159 7.67 22.72 -5.66
N LEU A 160 7.71 22.10 -4.48
CA LEU A 160 7.54 20.66 -4.34
C LEU A 160 6.11 20.20 -4.73
N PHE A 161 5.12 21.03 -4.49
CA PHE A 161 3.73 20.76 -4.96
C PHE A 161 3.66 20.82 -6.49
N VAL A 162 4.36 21.78 -7.11
CA VAL A 162 4.49 21.85 -8.57
C VAL A 162 5.20 20.63 -9.11
N VAL A 163 6.34 20.24 -8.52
CA VAL A 163 7.07 19.01 -8.94
C VAL A 163 6.17 17.80 -8.91
N GLY A 164 5.45 17.57 -7.81
CA GLY A 164 4.55 16.43 -7.69
C GLY A 164 3.38 16.47 -8.70
N SER A 165 2.77 17.63 -8.91
CA SER A 165 1.72 17.82 -9.91
C SER A 165 2.24 17.58 -11.34
N VAL A 166 3.45 18.05 -11.66
CA VAL A 166 4.09 17.80 -12.95
C VAL A 166 4.36 16.31 -13.15
N LEU A 167 4.88 15.61 -12.12
CA LEU A 167 5.10 14.16 -12.18
C LEU A 167 3.81 13.41 -12.48
N VAL A 168 2.71 13.73 -11.76
CA VAL A 168 1.41 13.11 -12.02
C VAL A 168 0.93 13.41 -13.44
N SER A 169 1.06 14.64 -13.92
CA SER A 169 0.65 15.02 -15.27
C SER A 169 1.50 14.36 -16.36
N VAL A 170 2.82 14.31 -16.20
CA VAL A 170 3.74 13.65 -17.16
C VAL A 170 3.50 12.14 -17.20
N ALA A 171 3.14 11.53 -16.06
CA ALA A 171 2.79 10.12 -16.00
C ALA A 171 1.60 9.76 -16.90
N LEU A 172 0.72 10.70 -17.25
CA LEU A 172 -0.41 10.42 -18.13
C LEU A 172 0.02 10.28 -19.60
N VAL A 173 1.12 10.90 -19.99
CA VAL A 173 1.55 11.02 -21.41
C VAL A 173 1.84 9.66 -22.05
N PRO A 174 2.67 8.74 -21.47
CA PRO A 174 2.95 7.46 -22.10
C PRO A 174 1.69 6.61 -22.31
N VAL A 175 0.77 6.67 -21.36
CA VAL A 175 -0.52 5.95 -21.42
C VAL A 175 -1.44 6.56 -22.49
N ALA A 176 -1.56 7.88 -22.54
CA ALA A 176 -2.41 8.57 -23.52
C ALA A 176 -1.93 8.35 -24.97
N LEU A 177 -0.63 8.15 -25.19
CA LEU A 177 -0.01 7.88 -26.50
C LEU A 177 -0.10 6.40 -26.90
N THR A 178 -0.50 5.52 -26.00
CA THR A 178 -0.54 4.08 -26.26
C THR A 178 -1.74 3.74 -27.17
N ARG A 179 -1.45 3.10 -28.30
CA ARG A 179 -2.45 2.58 -29.24
C ARG A 179 -2.72 1.11 -28.96
N THR A 180 -3.46 0.81 -27.90
CA THR A 180 -3.74 -0.58 -27.53
C THR A 180 -5.23 -0.81 -27.33
N THR A 181 -5.68 -2.06 -27.59
CA THR A 181 -7.01 -2.51 -27.20
C THR A 181 -7.21 -2.33 -25.70
N ALA A 182 -8.38 -1.88 -25.30
CA ALA A 182 -8.74 -1.75 -23.89
C ALA A 182 -8.74 -3.15 -23.25
N PRO A 183 -8.24 -3.28 -22.01
CA PRO A 183 -8.35 -4.50 -21.24
C PRO A 183 -9.80 -4.91 -21.00
N GLN A 184 -9.99 -6.16 -20.54
CA GLN A 184 -11.27 -6.64 -20.05
C GLN A 184 -11.83 -5.70 -18.96
N PRO A 185 -13.15 -5.60 -18.82
CA PRO A 185 -13.76 -4.82 -17.73
C PRO A 185 -13.23 -5.27 -16.37
N LEU A 186 -13.03 -4.29 -15.47
CA LEU A 186 -12.60 -4.55 -14.10
C LEU A 186 -13.60 -5.47 -13.40
N GLN A 187 -13.10 -6.45 -12.66
CA GLN A 187 -13.94 -7.37 -11.89
C GLN A 187 -14.66 -6.63 -10.76
N GLN A 188 -15.90 -7.03 -10.47
CA GLN A 188 -16.62 -6.48 -9.33
C GLN A 188 -16.05 -7.02 -8.04
N VAL A 189 -15.76 -6.12 -7.11
CA VAL A 189 -15.24 -6.47 -5.78
C VAL A 189 -16.27 -7.31 -5.02
N GLN A 190 -15.90 -8.54 -4.67
CA GLN A 190 -16.71 -9.41 -3.83
C GLN A 190 -16.19 -9.36 -2.39
N ILE A 191 -17.04 -8.93 -1.45
CA ILE A 191 -16.65 -8.78 -0.04
C ILE A 191 -17.51 -9.70 0.83
N ARG A 192 -16.85 -10.62 1.54
CA ARG A 192 -17.48 -11.53 2.50
C ARG A 192 -16.65 -11.68 3.77
N ILE A 193 -16.63 -10.62 4.59
CA ILE A 193 -15.84 -10.58 5.83
C ILE A 193 -16.03 -11.82 6.72
N PRO A 194 -17.26 -12.29 7.03
CA PRO A 194 -17.43 -13.47 7.91
C PRO A 194 -16.83 -14.74 7.31
N ARG A 195 -16.94 -14.94 5.99
CA ARG A 195 -16.39 -16.11 5.30
C ARG A 195 -14.87 -16.09 5.32
N VAL A 196 -14.25 -14.98 4.92
CA VAL A 196 -12.78 -14.83 4.90
C VAL A 196 -12.21 -14.92 6.32
N TYR A 197 -12.91 -14.40 7.34
CA TYR A 197 -12.52 -14.61 8.73
C TYR A 197 -12.56 -16.09 9.14
N SER A 198 -13.53 -16.88 8.66
CA SER A 198 -13.59 -18.32 8.95
C SER A 198 -12.47 -19.09 8.24
N ILE A 199 -12.06 -18.68 7.04
CA ILE A 199 -10.96 -19.26 6.28
C ILE A 199 -9.63 -18.94 6.97
N SER A 200 -9.29 -17.66 7.11
CA SER A 200 -8.00 -17.20 7.64
C SER A 200 -8.12 -16.06 8.64
N PRO A 201 -8.47 -16.37 9.92
CA PRO A 201 -8.53 -15.35 10.97
C PRO A 201 -7.21 -14.61 11.18
N VAL A 202 -6.08 -15.32 11.10
CA VAL A 202 -4.75 -14.74 11.29
C VAL A 202 -4.39 -13.81 10.13
N GLY A 203 -4.66 -14.21 8.89
CA GLY A 203 -4.45 -13.36 7.71
C GLY A 203 -5.26 -12.07 7.79
N MET A 204 -6.54 -12.17 8.20
CA MET A 204 -7.41 -11.00 8.35
C MET A 204 -6.94 -10.03 9.44
N ILE A 205 -6.59 -10.52 10.62
CA ILE A 205 -6.09 -9.67 11.73
C ILE A 205 -4.72 -9.07 11.38
N ALA A 206 -3.85 -9.83 10.71
CA ALA A 206 -2.57 -9.30 10.23
C ALA A 206 -2.77 -8.17 9.19
N CYS A 207 -3.70 -8.30 8.26
CA CYS A 207 -4.04 -7.23 7.30
C CYS A 207 -4.62 -5.99 8.01
N LEU A 208 -5.48 -6.18 9.02
CA LEU A 208 -5.97 -5.07 9.85
C LEU A 208 -4.82 -4.36 10.57
N THR A 209 -3.91 -5.12 11.16
CA THR A 209 -2.69 -4.61 11.82
C THR A 209 -1.86 -3.76 10.87
N VAL A 210 -1.61 -4.28 9.66
CA VAL A 210 -0.89 -3.50 8.64
C VAL A 210 -1.61 -2.20 8.32
N GLY A 211 -2.95 -2.21 8.22
CA GLY A 211 -3.74 -0.99 8.04
C GLY A 211 -3.55 -0.02 9.19
N LEU A 212 -3.78 -0.46 10.42
CA LEU A 212 -3.66 0.35 11.63
C LEU A 212 -2.27 0.99 11.78
N VAL A 213 -1.22 0.23 11.53
CA VAL A 213 0.16 0.72 11.70
C VAL A 213 0.65 1.47 10.47
N ASN A 214 0.63 0.84 9.29
CA ASN A 214 1.25 1.44 8.09
C ASN A 214 0.41 2.58 7.50
N GLY A 215 -0.92 2.60 7.71
CA GLY A 215 -1.73 3.77 7.42
C GLY A 215 -1.28 5.00 8.20
N ALA A 216 -0.92 4.81 9.48
CA ALA A 216 -0.42 5.88 10.33
C ALA A 216 1.06 6.22 10.07
N VAL A 217 1.89 5.28 9.59
CA VAL A 217 3.31 5.54 9.22
C VAL A 217 3.41 6.73 8.26
N TRP A 218 2.62 6.75 7.20
CA TRP A 218 2.69 7.78 6.16
C TRP A 218 2.25 9.18 6.62
N THR A 219 1.58 9.27 7.76
CA THR A 219 1.06 10.54 8.30
C THR A 219 1.82 11.00 9.52
N ILE A 220 2.11 10.10 10.45
CA ILE A 220 2.63 10.45 11.77
C ILE A 220 4.16 10.32 11.85
N VAL A 221 4.74 9.36 11.13
CA VAL A 221 6.20 9.20 11.15
C VAL A 221 6.96 10.40 10.54
N PRO A 222 6.48 11.07 9.47
CA PRO A 222 7.09 12.33 9.05
C PRO A 222 7.04 13.44 10.12
N VAL A 223 5.97 13.50 10.94
CA VAL A 223 5.88 14.45 12.07
C VAL A 223 6.92 14.12 13.14
N PHE A 224 7.07 12.84 13.48
CA PHE A 224 8.15 12.38 14.36
C PHE A 224 9.53 12.74 13.78
N ALA A 225 9.79 12.40 12.53
CA ALA A 225 11.06 12.68 11.89
C ALA A 225 11.39 14.18 11.81
N GLN A 226 10.37 15.02 11.64
CA GLN A 226 10.52 16.48 11.66
C GLN A 226 10.88 17.00 13.05
N ALA A 227 10.42 16.36 14.11
CA ALA A 227 10.74 16.74 15.49
C ALA A 227 12.15 16.30 15.91
N GLU A 228 12.63 15.15 15.41
CA GLU A 228 13.88 14.52 15.85
C GLU A 228 15.07 14.86 14.94
N LEU A 229 14.85 15.16 13.66
CA LEU A 229 15.89 15.37 12.66
C LEU A 229 16.06 16.85 12.33
N THR A 230 17.30 17.24 12.06
CA THR A 230 17.66 18.65 11.90
C THR A 230 17.54 19.16 10.46
N SER A 231 17.48 18.24 9.48
CA SER A 231 17.42 18.60 8.06
C SER A 231 16.41 17.78 7.28
N ILE A 232 15.91 18.36 6.20
CA ILE A 232 15.04 17.67 5.24
C ILE A 232 15.73 16.45 4.60
N ALA A 233 17.04 16.53 4.39
CA ALA A 233 17.83 15.42 3.84
C ALA A 233 17.83 14.21 4.78
N GLU A 234 17.97 14.42 6.07
CA GLU A 234 17.90 13.39 7.10
C GLU A 234 16.49 12.77 7.18
N LEU A 235 15.44 13.61 7.15
CA LEU A 235 14.05 13.16 7.14
C LEU A 235 13.77 12.30 5.89
N SER A 236 14.17 12.76 4.72
CA SER A 236 13.98 12.04 3.47
C SER A 236 14.75 10.70 3.46
N LEU A 237 15.96 10.67 4.02
CA LEU A 237 16.75 9.45 4.19
C LEU A 237 16.06 8.48 5.18
N PHE A 238 15.57 8.99 6.30
CA PHE A 238 14.85 8.20 7.30
C PHE A 238 13.62 7.50 6.69
N MET A 239 12.78 8.25 5.97
CA MET A 239 11.61 7.71 5.27
C MET A 239 12.00 6.72 4.17
N SER A 240 13.09 6.97 3.45
CA SER A 240 13.63 6.06 2.44
C SER A 240 14.11 4.75 3.06
N LEU A 241 14.78 4.80 4.21
CA LEU A 241 15.28 3.61 4.91
C LEU A 241 14.15 2.72 5.42
N LEU A 242 13.03 3.28 5.85
CA LEU A 242 11.82 2.51 6.17
C LEU A 242 11.35 1.68 4.96
N ILE A 243 11.28 2.30 3.78
CA ILE A 243 10.82 1.63 2.55
C ILE A 243 11.81 0.57 2.10
N ILE A 244 13.11 0.93 2.08
CA ILE A 244 14.19 0.02 1.67
C ILE A 244 14.26 -1.18 2.63
N GLY A 245 14.11 -0.95 3.94
CA GLY A 245 14.01 -2.03 4.92
C GLY A 245 12.90 -3.02 4.58
N GLY A 246 11.69 -2.51 4.29
CA GLY A 246 10.58 -3.32 3.85
C GLY A 246 10.87 -4.12 2.58
N ALA A 247 11.51 -3.51 1.60
CA ALA A 247 11.90 -4.17 0.35
C ALA A 247 12.92 -5.31 0.59
N VAL A 248 13.92 -5.05 1.43
CA VAL A 248 15.00 -6.00 1.70
C VAL A 248 14.53 -7.19 2.54
N PHE A 249 13.71 -6.96 3.57
CA PHE A 249 13.25 -8.03 4.47
C PHE A 249 12.13 -8.88 3.86
N GLN A 250 11.35 -8.35 2.92
CA GLN A 250 10.20 -9.03 2.35
C GLN A 250 10.59 -10.35 1.68
N TRP A 251 11.71 -10.39 0.95
CA TRP A 251 12.14 -11.60 0.26
C TRP A 251 12.65 -12.70 1.21
N PRO A 252 13.61 -12.47 2.13
CA PRO A 252 14.08 -13.53 3.05
C PRO A 252 12.99 -14.00 4.00
N LEU A 253 12.13 -13.11 4.51
CA LEU A 253 11.00 -13.50 5.37
C LEU A 253 9.95 -14.30 4.58
N GLY A 254 9.71 -13.94 3.33
CA GLY A 254 8.84 -14.68 2.42
C GLY A 254 9.35 -16.11 2.19
N ARG A 255 10.62 -16.25 1.78
CA ARG A 255 11.26 -17.57 1.59
C ARG A 255 11.25 -18.43 2.86
N TRP A 256 11.53 -17.80 4.00
CA TRP A 256 11.43 -18.52 5.28
C TRP A 256 10.00 -18.99 5.55
N SER A 257 9.00 -18.20 5.20
CA SER A 257 7.58 -18.56 5.38
C SER A 257 7.14 -19.77 4.55
N ASP A 258 7.82 -20.08 3.44
CA ASP A 258 7.56 -21.27 2.65
C ASP A 258 8.06 -22.56 3.34
N LEU A 259 9.12 -22.44 4.15
CA LEU A 259 9.79 -23.57 4.83
C LEU A 259 9.16 -23.94 6.18
N VAL A 260 8.49 -22.99 6.84
CA VAL A 260 7.88 -23.18 8.15
C VAL A 260 6.43 -22.76 8.16
N ASP A 261 5.68 -23.05 9.23
CA ASP A 261 4.32 -22.51 9.40
C ASP A 261 4.35 -20.98 9.30
N ARG A 262 3.64 -20.39 8.32
CA ARG A 262 3.62 -18.93 8.09
C ARG A 262 3.22 -18.13 9.32
N ARG A 263 2.45 -18.72 10.24
CA ARG A 263 2.06 -18.06 11.51
C ARG A 263 3.26 -17.78 12.41
N TRP A 264 4.27 -18.65 12.43
CA TRP A 264 5.53 -18.37 13.13
C TRP A 264 6.25 -17.15 12.55
N VAL A 265 6.27 -17.03 11.22
CA VAL A 265 6.90 -15.88 10.56
C VAL A 265 6.12 -14.60 10.85
N ILE A 266 4.78 -14.65 10.85
CA ILE A 266 3.92 -13.53 11.27
C ILE A 266 4.25 -13.10 12.71
N ILE A 267 4.39 -14.05 13.64
CA ILE A 267 4.74 -13.77 15.04
C ILE A 267 6.14 -13.10 15.12
N VAL A 268 7.13 -13.64 14.42
CA VAL A 268 8.50 -13.07 14.42
C VAL A 268 8.50 -11.67 13.83
N ILE A 269 7.78 -11.43 12.75
CA ILE A 269 7.62 -10.10 12.16
C ILE A 269 6.99 -9.14 13.16
N CYS A 270 5.92 -9.56 13.82
CA CYS A 270 5.27 -8.73 14.83
C CYS A 270 6.19 -8.45 16.02
N LEU A 271 6.90 -9.44 16.54
CA LEU A 271 7.86 -9.26 17.63
C LEU A 271 9.05 -8.38 17.21
N GLY A 272 9.52 -8.51 15.96
CA GLY A 272 10.52 -7.62 15.39
C GLY A 272 10.03 -6.17 15.29
N GLY A 273 8.76 -5.96 14.90
CA GLY A 273 8.08 -4.67 14.92
C GLY A 273 7.97 -4.09 16.35
N VAL A 274 7.62 -4.92 17.34
CA VAL A 274 7.60 -4.55 18.77
C VAL A 274 9.01 -4.12 19.22
N ALA A 275 10.01 -4.95 19.00
CA ALA A 275 11.37 -4.71 19.48
C ALA A 275 11.97 -3.44 18.84
N SER A 276 11.85 -3.28 17.51
CA SER A 276 12.37 -2.09 16.82
C SER A 276 11.56 -0.84 17.14
N GLY A 277 10.24 -0.93 17.30
CA GLY A 277 9.40 0.19 17.72
C GLY A 277 9.76 0.67 19.14
N LEU A 278 9.86 -0.24 20.11
CA LEU A 278 10.29 0.10 21.46
C LEU A 278 11.73 0.63 21.49
N ALA A 279 12.63 0.06 20.68
CA ALA A 279 13.98 0.59 20.55
C ALA A 279 14.00 2.05 20.03
N MET A 280 13.10 2.40 19.10
CA MET A 280 12.96 3.79 18.64
C MET A 280 12.49 4.74 19.74
N THR A 281 11.61 4.30 20.65
CA THR A 281 11.17 5.15 21.77
C THR A 281 12.28 5.39 22.81
N VAL A 282 13.23 4.44 22.94
CA VAL A 282 14.28 4.49 23.96
C VAL A 282 15.57 5.09 23.42
N PHE A 283 15.95 4.74 22.19
CA PHE A 283 17.26 5.04 21.62
C PHE A 283 17.22 6.06 20.47
N GLY A 284 16.03 6.52 20.04
CA GLY A 284 15.90 7.47 18.94
C GLY A 284 16.65 8.78 19.16
N GLU A 285 16.66 9.27 20.39
CA GLU A 285 17.35 10.51 20.78
C GLU A 285 18.86 10.34 21.01
N VAL A 286 19.37 9.09 21.11
CA VAL A 286 20.78 8.84 21.49
C VAL A 286 21.74 9.11 20.35
N SER A 287 21.39 8.72 19.12
CA SER A 287 22.25 8.85 17.95
C SER A 287 21.43 8.76 16.67
N GLN A 288 21.67 9.69 15.76
CA GLN A 288 21.08 9.70 14.43
C GLN A 288 21.37 8.41 13.63
N THR A 289 22.58 7.86 13.74
CA THR A 289 22.93 6.59 13.08
C THR A 289 22.10 5.44 13.63
N ILE A 290 21.88 5.38 14.95
CA ILE A 290 21.01 4.38 15.57
C ILE A 290 19.58 4.55 15.07
N LEU A 291 19.08 5.76 14.99
CA LEU A 291 17.74 6.06 14.49
C LEU A 291 17.55 5.57 13.04
N PHE A 292 18.54 5.77 12.17
CA PHE A 292 18.50 5.29 10.79
C PHE A 292 18.53 3.77 10.68
N VAL A 293 19.36 3.10 11.49
CA VAL A 293 19.40 1.63 11.55
C VAL A 293 18.06 1.08 12.05
N LEU A 294 17.49 1.69 13.08
CA LEU A 294 16.20 1.28 13.62
C LEU A 294 15.07 1.53 12.64
N ALA A 295 15.10 2.62 11.86
CA ALA A 295 14.15 2.88 10.78
C ALA A 295 14.18 1.76 9.72
N PHE A 296 15.37 1.37 9.28
CA PHE A 296 15.53 0.27 8.33
C PHE A 296 14.98 -1.06 8.89
N ILE A 297 15.30 -1.40 10.14
CA ILE A 297 14.83 -2.63 10.77
C ILE A 297 13.32 -2.61 11.00
N TYR A 298 12.77 -1.50 11.51
CA TYR A 298 11.34 -1.33 11.74
C TYR A 298 10.55 -1.43 10.43
N GLY A 299 11.00 -0.72 9.39
CA GLY A 299 10.42 -0.81 8.06
C GLY A 299 10.47 -2.24 7.51
N GLY A 300 11.60 -2.94 7.75
CA GLY A 300 11.80 -4.33 7.37
C GLY A 300 10.72 -5.26 7.91
N PHE A 301 10.42 -5.17 9.19
CA PHE A 301 9.37 -5.97 9.80
C PHE A 301 7.96 -5.46 9.46
N SER A 302 7.71 -4.17 9.66
CA SER A 302 6.35 -3.62 9.54
C SER A 302 5.79 -3.70 8.11
N PHE A 303 6.62 -3.51 7.07
CA PHE A 303 6.14 -3.53 5.69
C PHE A 303 6.06 -4.93 5.07
N SER A 304 6.77 -5.92 5.64
CA SER A 304 6.74 -7.30 5.15
C SER A 304 5.47 -8.07 5.57
N LEU A 305 4.77 -7.62 6.60
CA LEU A 305 3.64 -8.35 7.22
C LEU A 305 2.49 -8.61 6.23
N TYR A 306 2.16 -7.65 5.36
CA TYR A 306 1.02 -7.74 4.45
C TYR A 306 1.15 -8.91 3.46
N ALA A 307 2.27 -9.01 2.76
CA ALA A 307 2.46 -10.04 1.76
C ALA A 307 2.41 -11.46 2.36
N ILE A 308 2.96 -11.62 3.58
CA ILE A 308 2.93 -12.91 4.29
C ILE A 308 1.52 -13.22 4.82
N ALA A 309 0.76 -12.20 5.23
CA ALA A 309 -0.63 -12.36 5.63
C ALA A 309 -1.52 -12.83 4.47
N ILE A 310 -1.33 -12.26 3.27
CA ILE A 310 -2.02 -12.70 2.04
C ILE A 310 -1.62 -14.14 1.70
N ALA A 311 -0.31 -14.45 1.67
CA ALA A 311 0.16 -15.80 1.39
C ALA A 311 -0.42 -16.82 2.37
N HIS A 312 -0.47 -16.49 3.67
CA HIS A 312 -1.11 -17.34 4.69
C HIS A 312 -2.61 -17.53 4.45
N ALA A 313 -3.31 -16.50 3.98
CA ALA A 313 -4.74 -16.61 3.69
C ALA A 313 -4.99 -17.49 2.45
N ASN A 314 -4.17 -17.35 1.41
CA ASN A 314 -4.29 -18.13 0.19
C ASN A 314 -3.97 -19.62 0.41
N ASP A 315 -2.97 -19.97 1.26
CA ASP A 315 -2.70 -21.38 1.64
C ASP A 315 -3.90 -22.10 2.28
N GLN A 316 -4.89 -21.38 2.77
CA GLN A 316 -6.06 -21.92 3.46
C GLN A 316 -7.33 -21.85 2.62
N ALA A 317 -7.23 -21.43 1.38
CA ALA A 317 -8.34 -21.17 0.48
C ALA A 317 -8.29 -22.05 -0.77
N ASN A 318 -9.44 -22.21 -1.41
CA ASN A 318 -9.47 -22.77 -2.75
C ASN A 318 -9.09 -21.68 -3.78
N PRO A 319 -8.50 -22.02 -4.93
CA PRO A 319 -8.14 -21.04 -5.96
C PRO A 319 -9.31 -20.13 -6.41
N GLU A 320 -10.53 -20.69 -6.45
CA GLU A 320 -11.78 -19.96 -6.76
C GLU A 320 -12.12 -18.85 -5.77
N ASP A 321 -11.62 -18.93 -4.53
CA ASP A 321 -11.88 -17.96 -3.47
C ASP A 321 -10.86 -16.80 -3.43
N PHE A 322 -9.78 -16.85 -4.21
CA PHE A 322 -8.65 -15.90 -4.12
C PHE A 322 -9.06 -14.45 -4.38
N VAL A 323 -9.96 -14.19 -5.35
CA VAL A 323 -10.46 -12.84 -5.65
C VAL A 323 -11.28 -12.28 -4.48
N GLU A 324 -12.15 -13.12 -3.88
CA GLU A 324 -12.95 -12.76 -2.71
C GLU A 324 -12.06 -12.47 -1.49
N ILE A 325 -11.05 -13.32 -1.26
CA ILE A 325 -10.10 -13.17 -0.16
C ILE A 325 -9.29 -11.89 -0.33
N ALA A 326 -8.67 -11.68 -1.49
CA ALA A 326 -7.85 -10.50 -1.73
C ALA A 326 -8.68 -9.21 -1.60
N SER A 327 -9.88 -9.17 -2.20
CA SER A 327 -10.79 -8.03 -2.10
C SER A 327 -11.22 -7.74 -0.66
N THR A 328 -11.51 -8.80 0.12
CA THR A 328 -11.89 -8.64 1.53
C THR A 328 -10.70 -8.21 2.39
N LEU A 329 -9.52 -8.79 2.18
CA LEU A 329 -8.33 -8.45 2.97
C LEU A 329 -7.82 -7.03 2.68
N ILE A 330 -7.89 -6.55 1.43
CA ILE A 330 -7.54 -5.17 1.12
C ILE A 330 -8.56 -4.17 1.71
N LEU A 331 -9.84 -4.54 1.78
CA LEU A 331 -10.85 -3.75 2.48
C LEU A 331 -10.54 -3.67 3.98
N VAL A 332 -10.23 -4.80 4.63
CA VAL A 332 -9.88 -4.86 6.06
C VAL A 332 -8.61 -4.06 6.35
N PHE A 333 -7.58 -4.19 5.51
CA PHE A 333 -6.40 -3.32 5.53
C PHE A 333 -6.80 -1.84 5.46
N SER A 334 -7.65 -1.49 4.50
CA SER A 334 -8.04 -0.09 4.26
C SER A 334 -8.86 0.48 5.41
N ILE A 335 -9.74 -0.32 6.05
CA ILE A 335 -10.44 0.08 7.28
C ILE A 335 -9.43 0.39 8.39
N GLY A 336 -8.44 -0.49 8.58
CA GLY A 336 -7.32 -0.23 9.49
C GLY A 336 -6.56 1.06 9.15
N ALA A 337 -6.34 1.31 7.85
CA ALA A 337 -5.63 2.48 7.37
C ALA A 337 -6.42 3.80 7.51
N VAL A 338 -7.74 3.75 7.65
CA VAL A 338 -8.56 4.90 8.07
C VAL A 338 -8.47 5.11 9.58
N ILE A 339 -8.62 4.05 10.36
CA ILE A 339 -8.66 4.13 11.82
C ILE A 339 -7.27 4.42 12.42
N GLY A 340 -6.22 3.82 11.85
CA GLY A 340 -4.86 3.89 12.36
C GLY A 340 -4.32 5.31 12.53
N PRO A 341 -4.35 6.16 11.47
CA PRO A 341 -3.92 7.54 11.58
C PRO A 341 -4.69 8.34 12.64
N LEU A 342 -6.00 8.09 12.81
CA LEU A 342 -6.82 8.77 13.82
C LEU A 342 -6.39 8.38 15.24
N LEU A 343 -6.21 7.08 15.51
CA LEU A 343 -5.78 6.61 16.82
C LEU A 343 -4.35 7.04 17.14
N ALA A 344 -3.43 6.84 16.20
CA ALA A 344 -2.03 7.20 16.38
C ALA A 344 -1.86 8.71 16.61
N SER A 345 -2.53 9.53 15.82
CA SER A 345 -2.44 11.00 15.95
C SER A 345 -3.06 11.53 17.24
N ALA A 346 -4.18 10.95 17.69
CA ALA A 346 -4.77 11.29 18.98
C ALA A 346 -3.83 10.97 20.15
N ILE A 347 -3.13 9.83 20.10
CA ILE A 347 -2.12 9.48 21.10
C ILE A 347 -0.95 10.46 21.04
N VAL A 348 -0.44 10.77 19.86
CA VAL A 348 0.68 11.70 19.67
C VAL A 348 0.32 13.11 20.12
N GLU A 349 -0.89 13.58 19.86
CA GLU A 349 -1.35 14.92 20.30
C GLU A 349 -1.42 15.04 21.82
N LEU A 350 -1.77 13.95 22.51
CA LEU A 350 -1.86 13.92 23.98
C LEU A 350 -0.51 13.64 24.67
N THR A 351 0.52 13.24 23.92
CA THR A 351 1.79 12.77 24.48
C THR A 351 2.99 13.36 23.73
N THR A 352 3.68 12.54 22.96
CA THR A 352 4.88 12.91 22.18
C THR A 352 4.87 12.22 20.82
N PRO A 353 5.58 12.74 19.80
CA PRO A 353 5.69 12.08 18.50
C PRO A 353 6.25 10.65 18.55
N THR A 354 7.12 10.34 19.51
CA THR A 354 7.70 9.00 19.75
C THR A 354 6.64 7.99 20.17
N ALA A 355 5.52 8.40 20.77
CA ALA A 355 4.43 7.52 21.20
C ALA A 355 3.78 6.73 20.05
N PHE A 356 3.97 7.15 18.79
CA PHE A 356 3.59 6.36 17.63
C PHE A 356 4.20 4.96 17.65
N PHE A 357 5.48 4.84 18.03
CA PHE A 357 6.15 3.54 18.04
C PHE A 357 5.66 2.63 19.16
N ALA A 358 5.29 3.21 20.31
CA ALA A 358 4.62 2.46 21.38
C ALA A 358 3.22 1.97 20.96
N TYR A 359 2.43 2.83 20.29
CA TYR A 359 1.16 2.43 19.67
C TYR A 359 1.36 1.26 18.69
N SER A 360 2.32 1.39 17.78
CA SER A 360 2.66 0.34 16.82
C SER A 360 3.06 -0.97 17.51
N ALA A 361 3.89 -0.89 18.57
CA ALA A 361 4.33 -2.05 19.33
C ALA A 361 3.14 -2.78 19.99
N VAL A 362 2.18 -2.05 20.56
CA VAL A 362 0.97 -2.66 21.15
C VAL A 362 0.15 -3.41 20.09
N ILE A 363 -0.07 -2.80 18.92
CA ILE A 363 -0.85 -3.43 17.84
C ILE A 363 -0.14 -4.69 17.33
N HIS A 364 1.17 -4.65 17.10
CA HIS A 364 1.95 -5.82 16.69
C HIS A 364 1.93 -6.92 17.77
N LEU A 365 2.06 -6.55 19.04
CA LEU A 365 2.03 -7.52 20.15
C LEU A 365 0.68 -8.24 20.24
N LEU A 366 -0.43 -7.52 20.09
CA LEU A 366 -1.78 -8.10 20.07
C LEU A 366 -1.93 -9.09 18.90
N THR A 367 -1.38 -8.75 17.74
CA THR A 367 -1.39 -9.64 16.57
C THR A 367 -0.55 -10.89 16.79
N ALA A 368 0.66 -10.75 17.36
CA ALA A 368 1.51 -11.89 17.71
C ALA A 368 0.81 -12.83 18.71
N ALA A 369 0.20 -12.26 19.75
CA ALA A 369 -0.56 -13.02 20.75
C ALA A 369 -1.77 -13.74 20.11
N PHE A 370 -2.51 -13.07 19.23
CA PHE A 370 -3.62 -13.68 18.51
C PHE A 370 -3.16 -14.81 17.58
N ALA A 371 -2.09 -14.60 16.80
CA ALA A 371 -1.55 -15.63 15.93
C ALA A 371 -1.08 -16.86 16.74
N PHE A 372 -0.39 -16.65 17.86
CA PHE A 372 0.03 -17.72 18.76
C PHE A 372 -1.17 -18.50 19.33
N TYR A 373 -2.22 -17.80 19.80
CA TYR A 373 -3.45 -18.41 20.26
C TYR A 373 -4.11 -19.28 19.16
N ARG A 374 -4.18 -18.79 17.95
CA ARG A 374 -4.77 -19.52 16.80
C ARG A 374 -3.96 -20.74 16.39
N MET A 375 -2.64 -20.73 16.58
CA MET A 375 -1.79 -21.91 16.36
C MET A 375 -2.16 -23.09 17.25
N GLN A 376 -2.64 -22.83 18.46
CA GLN A 376 -3.07 -23.88 19.39
C GLN A 376 -4.43 -24.49 19.01
N GLN A 377 -5.21 -23.83 18.16
CA GLN A 377 -6.57 -24.25 17.80
C GLN A 377 -6.67 -24.95 16.43
N ARG A 378 -5.76 -24.64 15.49
CA ARG A 378 -5.78 -25.22 14.15
C ARG A 378 -4.38 -25.70 13.78
N ALA A 379 -4.30 -26.91 13.20
CA ALA A 379 -3.05 -27.45 12.67
C ALA A 379 -2.45 -26.54 11.59
N ALA A 380 -1.13 -26.63 11.39
CA ALA A 380 -0.45 -25.94 10.30
C ALA A 380 -0.87 -26.54 8.94
N THR A 381 -0.90 -25.71 7.90
CA THR A 381 -0.96 -26.20 6.51
C THR A 381 0.32 -26.96 6.22
N PRO A 382 0.26 -28.21 5.72
CA PRO A 382 1.46 -28.96 5.33
C PRO A 382 2.32 -28.17 4.33
N THR A 383 3.64 -28.36 4.40
CA THR A 383 4.55 -27.59 3.52
C THR A 383 4.36 -27.95 2.04
N GLU A 384 3.94 -29.17 1.76
CA GLU A 384 3.62 -29.68 0.41
C GLU A 384 2.36 -29.07 -0.21
N ASP A 385 1.45 -28.54 0.64
CA ASP A 385 0.20 -27.89 0.21
C ASP A 385 0.33 -26.36 0.13
N LYS A 386 1.53 -25.81 0.35
CA LYS A 386 1.77 -24.37 0.26
C LYS A 386 2.28 -23.95 -1.10
N ASP A 387 1.78 -22.82 -1.55
CA ASP A 387 2.35 -22.13 -2.71
C ASP A 387 3.63 -21.35 -2.34
N ASP A 388 4.53 -21.21 -3.31
CA ASP A 388 5.71 -20.35 -3.18
C ASP A 388 5.30 -18.91 -2.87
N PHE A 389 6.06 -18.26 -1.98
CA PHE A 389 5.83 -16.86 -1.62
C PHE A 389 6.04 -15.93 -2.83
N ILE A 390 5.04 -15.11 -3.09
CA ILE A 390 5.08 -14.04 -4.08
C ILE A 390 4.76 -12.73 -3.38
N PRO A 391 5.61 -11.69 -3.53
CA PRO A 391 5.37 -10.40 -2.91
C PRO A 391 4.21 -9.67 -3.59
N VAL A 392 3.04 -9.67 -2.97
CA VAL A 392 1.85 -8.95 -3.45
C VAL A 392 1.84 -7.55 -2.84
N PRO A 393 1.80 -6.48 -3.65
CA PRO A 393 1.72 -5.11 -3.16
C PRO A 393 0.33 -4.78 -2.61
N ARG A 394 0.28 -3.79 -1.72
CA ARG A 394 -0.95 -3.20 -1.17
C ARG A 394 -1.49 -2.15 -2.13
N ALA A 395 -2.00 -2.59 -3.25
CA ALA A 395 -2.50 -1.72 -4.29
C ALA A 395 -4.03 -1.89 -4.45
N SER A 396 -4.59 -2.07 -5.61
CA SER A 396 -6.03 -2.26 -5.76
C SER A 396 -6.45 -3.73 -5.67
N PRO A 397 -7.74 -4.04 -5.60
CA PRO A 397 -8.22 -5.42 -5.71
C PRO A 397 -7.81 -6.13 -7.00
N GLU A 398 -7.53 -5.38 -8.06
CA GLU A 398 -7.10 -5.90 -9.36
C GLU A 398 -5.70 -6.55 -9.33
N VAL A 399 -4.87 -6.23 -8.33
CA VAL A 399 -3.52 -6.80 -8.23
C VAL A 399 -3.52 -8.32 -8.16
N ILE A 400 -4.59 -8.93 -7.63
CA ILE A 400 -4.71 -10.39 -7.53
C ILE A 400 -4.83 -11.05 -8.92
N THR A 401 -5.32 -10.34 -9.93
CA THR A 401 -5.43 -10.87 -11.28
C THR A 401 -4.06 -11.04 -11.95
N ILE A 402 -3.04 -10.35 -11.44
CA ILE A 402 -1.64 -10.50 -11.86
C ILE A 402 -0.95 -11.61 -11.06
N ASP A 403 -1.52 -12.07 -9.94
CA ASP A 403 -0.97 -13.16 -9.15
C ASP A 403 -1.07 -14.47 -9.95
N PRO A 404 0.04 -15.20 -10.18
CA PRO A 404 0.01 -16.45 -10.96
C PRO A 404 -0.80 -17.56 -10.30
N ARG A 405 -1.15 -17.42 -9.03
CA ARG A 405 -2.00 -18.36 -8.27
C ARG A 405 -3.51 -18.07 -8.43
N GLY A 406 -3.85 -16.90 -8.99
CA GLY A 406 -5.23 -16.49 -9.18
C GLY A 406 -5.93 -17.26 -10.32
N PRO A 407 -7.28 -17.35 -10.31
CA PRO A 407 -8.05 -17.97 -11.37
C PRO A 407 -7.87 -17.23 -12.70
N ASP A 408 -8.01 -17.95 -13.79
CA ASP A 408 -7.95 -17.37 -15.12
C ASP A 408 -9.25 -16.64 -15.47
N ALA A 409 -9.13 -15.55 -16.25
CA ALA A 409 -10.29 -14.83 -16.75
C ALA A 409 -11.19 -15.68 -17.67
N GLU A 410 -10.63 -16.71 -18.32
CA GLU A 410 -11.38 -17.66 -19.16
C GLU A 410 -12.18 -18.65 -18.31
N ASP A 411 -11.63 -19.13 -17.19
CA ASP A 411 -12.32 -20.05 -16.27
C ASP A 411 -13.51 -19.37 -15.58
N THR A 412 -13.42 -18.05 -15.30
CA THR A 412 -14.52 -17.26 -14.75
C THR A 412 -15.60 -16.96 -15.78
N ALA A 413 -15.26 -16.80 -17.06
CA ALA A 413 -16.22 -16.52 -18.12
C ALA A 413 -17.05 -17.76 -18.50
N GLU A 414 -16.53 -18.97 -18.34
CA GLU A 414 -17.28 -20.23 -18.55
C GLU A 414 -18.27 -20.49 -17.40
N GLN A 415 -17.97 -20.09 -16.18
CA GLN A 415 -18.85 -20.28 -15.03
C GLN A 415 -20.04 -19.28 -14.99
N ASP A 416 -19.93 -18.12 -15.64
CA ASP A 416 -21.02 -17.13 -15.76
C ASP A 416 -21.95 -17.35 -16.98
N GLN A 417 -21.71 -18.36 -17.81
CA GLN A 417 -22.68 -18.73 -18.84
C GLN A 417 -23.88 -19.42 -18.16
N PRO A 418 -25.12 -18.84 -18.27
CA PRO A 418 -26.29 -19.52 -17.76
C PRO A 418 -26.40 -20.87 -18.46
N ALA A 419 -26.51 -21.92 -17.65
CA ALA A 419 -26.74 -23.29 -18.15
C ALA A 419 -27.87 -23.24 -19.18
N ASP A 420 -27.50 -23.50 -20.44
CA ASP A 420 -28.45 -23.54 -21.55
C ASP A 420 -29.51 -24.56 -21.16
N GLN A 421 -30.72 -24.08 -20.88
CA GLN A 421 -31.87 -24.91 -20.60
C GLN A 421 -32.25 -25.56 -21.94
N GLY A 422 -31.58 -26.65 -22.24
CA GLY A 422 -31.96 -27.55 -23.32
C GLY A 422 -33.38 -28.06 -23.08
N ALA A 423 -34.25 -27.69 -24.00
CA ALA A 423 -35.64 -28.07 -24.14
C ALA A 423 -35.89 -29.58 -24.25
#